data_86ca4ab2d66b256da6b7548f5feb8365
#
_entry.id   86ca4ab2d66b256da6b7548f5feb8365
#
_cell.length_a   1.000
_cell.length_b   1.000
_cell.length_c   1.000
_cell.angle_alpha   90.00
_cell.angle_beta   90.00
_cell.angle_gamma   90.00
#
_symmetry.space_group_name_H-M   'P 1'
#
loop_
_entity.id
_entity.type
_entity.pdbx_description
1 polymer ?
#
loop_
_entity_poly.entity_id
_entity_poly.type
_entity_poly.pdbx_seq_one_letter_code
_entity_poly.pdbx_strand_id
1 'polypeptide(L)'
;EIKVEHYLKIPDGTEKLEKTTSGTISFSADGETVKAFANPEPDGTFPGYVFDESDKRNTLEKDVENGALSEPVVLKLYYKPTVLQVSKTVAGYNQEPNKEFTFTLTATPPAGADPGISQIKDGQIYITKGSKATAIPLSFANNQATFTLKKDESVKINCLPTGWSYKVSEEDPGKNYKTTYKINNGSATDGRDASFKMDKEINIAFINKSTMEPPVTGRTLANNGLMVLMFLVLAISIVGMVFFKGIKKKN
;
A
#
# COMPACT_ATOMS: atom_id res chain seq x y z
N GLU A 1 -27.55 -34.60 1.65
CA GLU A 1 -26.34 -34.03 2.25
C GLU A 1 -26.14 -32.60 1.75
N ILE A 2 -25.80 -31.64 2.67
CA ILE A 2 -25.47 -30.26 2.28
C ILE A 2 -23.97 -30.07 2.44
N LYS A 3 -23.31 -29.74 1.33
CA LYS A 3 -21.87 -29.47 1.27
C LYS A 3 -21.65 -27.98 1.10
N VAL A 4 -20.69 -27.42 1.85
CA VAL A 4 -20.21 -26.06 1.69
C VAL A 4 -18.76 -26.14 1.21
N GLU A 5 -18.53 -25.64 0.01
CA GLU A 5 -17.20 -25.58 -0.62
C GLU A 5 -16.62 -24.18 -0.41
N HIS A 6 -15.42 -24.11 0.18
CA HIS A 6 -14.69 -22.89 0.48
C HIS A 6 -13.56 -22.69 -0.53
N TYR A 7 -13.66 -21.67 -1.36
CA TYR A 7 -12.70 -21.36 -2.43
C TYR A 7 -11.83 -20.17 -2.08
N LEU A 8 -10.52 -20.32 -2.20
CA LEU A 8 -9.55 -19.24 -2.09
C LEU A 8 -9.27 -18.64 -3.47
N LYS A 9 -9.38 -17.32 -3.59
CA LYS A 9 -8.96 -16.56 -4.78
C LYS A 9 -7.47 -16.28 -4.70
N ILE A 10 -6.68 -17.03 -5.45
CA ILE A 10 -5.22 -16.87 -5.46
C ILE A 10 -4.84 -15.58 -6.20
N PRO A 11 -3.83 -14.82 -5.75
CA PRO A 11 -3.42 -13.58 -6.41
C PRO A 11 -2.94 -13.72 -7.86
N ASP A 12 -2.62 -14.93 -8.31
CA ASP A 12 -2.29 -15.24 -9.71
C ASP A 12 -3.51 -15.31 -10.63
N GLY A 13 -4.72 -15.15 -10.08
CA GLY A 13 -5.98 -15.19 -10.81
C GLY A 13 -6.66 -16.55 -10.82
N THR A 14 -6.08 -17.55 -10.19
CA THR A 14 -6.68 -18.90 -10.05
C THR A 14 -7.55 -18.99 -8.79
N GLU A 15 -8.36 -20.06 -8.72
CA GLU A 15 -9.16 -20.38 -7.55
C GLU A 15 -8.84 -21.80 -7.08
N LYS A 16 -8.79 -21.98 -5.77
CA LYS A 16 -8.48 -23.27 -5.15
C LYS A 16 -9.58 -23.64 -4.18
N LEU A 17 -10.17 -24.84 -4.35
CA LEU A 17 -10.99 -25.43 -3.30
C LEU A 17 -10.07 -25.82 -2.12
N GLU A 18 -10.25 -25.12 -0.99
CA GLU A 18 -9.39 -25.32 0.18
C GLU A 18 -10.02 -26.26 1.21
N LYS A 19 -11.34 -26.18 1.38
CA LYS A 19 -12.06 -26.95 2.41
C LYS A 19 -13.48 -27.26 1.95
N THR A 20 -13.99 -28.37 2.40
CA THR A 20 -15.42 -28.70 2.32
C THR A 20 -15.94 -28.95 3.73
N THR A 21 -17.06 -28.32 4.07
CA THR A 21 -17.75 -28.48 5.36
C THR A 21 -19.19 -28.88 5.13
N SER A 22 -19.91 -29.21 6.20
CA SER A 22 -21.35 -29.45 6.14
C SER A 22 -22.11 -28.14 6.35
N GLY A 23 -23.14 -27.90 5.57
CA GLY A 23 -24.12 -26.85 5.80
C GLY A 23 -25.22 -27.29 6.77
N THR A 24 -26.12 -26.37 7.07
CA THR A 24 -27.31 -26.61 7.89
C THR A 24 -28.57 -26.46 7.07
N ILE A 25 -29.67 -27.04 7.56
CA ILE A 25 -31.01 -26.90 6.98
C ILE A 25 -31.98 -26.27 7.95
N SER A 26 -32.92 -25.53 7.43
CA SER A 26 -34.08 -25.03 8.19
C SER A 26 -35.34 -25.37 7.40
N PHE A 27 -36.40 -25.72 8.12
CA PHE A 27 -37.72 -25.96 7.56
C PHE A 27 -38.61 -24.72 7.80
N SER A 28 -39.41 -24.35 6.83
CA SER A 28 -40.48 -23.37 7.04
C SER A 28 -41.51 -23.90 8.05
N ALA A 29 -42.27 -22.98 8.66
CA ALA A 29 -43.27 -23.35 9.68
C ALA A 29 -44.41 -24.25 9.12
N ASP A 30 -44.66 -24.19 7.81
CA ASP A 30 -45.64 -25.04 7.08
C ASP A 30 -45.06 -26.38 6.65
N GLY A 31 -43.73 -26.56 6.79
CA GLY A 31 -43.03 -27.78 6.38
C GLY A 31 -42.88 -27.96 4.88
N GLU A 32 -43.32 -27.01 4.06
CA GLU A 32 -43.28 -27.12 2.60
C GLU A 32 -41.98 -26.69 1.98
N THR A 33 -41.26 -25.72 2.65
CA THR A 33 -40.00 -25.16 2.14
C THR A 33 -38.83 -25.56 3.03
N VAL A 34 -37.76 -26.02 2.41
CA VAL A 34 -36.49 -26.34 3.07
C VAL A 34 -35.43 -25.38 2.56
N LYS A 35 -34.71 -24.74 3.46
CA LYS A 35 -33.55 -23.90 3.10
C LYS A 35 -32.27 -24.52 3.59
N ALA A 36 -31.28 -24.56 2.69
CA ALA A 36 -29.91 -24.90 3.02
C ALA A 36 -29.12 -23.61 3.31
N PHE A 37 -28.25 -23.65 4.35
CA PHE A 37 -27.45 -22.52 4.77
C PHE A 37 -25.97 -22.87 4.82
N ALA A 38 -25.13 -21.91 4.45
CA ALA A 38 -23.69 -21.93 4.62
C ALA A 38 -23.25 -20.75 5.48
N ASN A 39 -22.37 -21.01 6.43
CA ASN A 39 -21.71 -19.96 7.20
C ASN A 39 -20.26 -19.81 6.76
N PRO A 40 -19.77 -18.57 6.57
CA PRO A 40 -18.37 -18.33 6.35
C PRO A 40 -17.53 -18.85 7.52
N GLU A 41 -16.34 -19.36 7.21
CA GLU A 41 -15.37 -19.71 8.25
C GLU A 41 -14.89 -18.46 8.95
N PRO A 42 -14.61 -18.52 10.27
CA PRO A 42 -14.06 -17.40 11.02
C PRO A 42 -12.74 -16.88 10.42
N ASP A 43 -12.48 -15.58 10.58
CA ASP A 43 -11.21 -14.97 10.19
C ASP A 43 -10.04 -15.71 10.87
N GLY A 44 -8.99 -16.00 10.09
CA GLY A 44 -7.83 -16.77 10.53
C GLY A 44 -7.91 -18.27 10.23
N THR A 45 -9.09 -18.82 9.92
CA THR A 45 -9.20 -20.24 9.49
C THR A 45 -8.38 -20.50 8.22
N PHE A 46 -8.41 -19.57 7.28
CA PHE A 46 -7.56 -19.60 6.09
C PHE A 46 -6.50 -18.50 6.20
N PRO A 47 -5.26 -18.82 6.61
CA PRO A 47 -4.22 -17.81 6.81
C PRO A 47 -4.00 -16.95 5.56
N GLY A 48 -4.10 -15.64 5.72
CA GLY A 48 -3.95 -14.69 4.61
C GLY A 48 -5.18 -14.48 3.74
N TYR A 49 -6.33 -15.05 4.12
CA TYR A 49 -7.59 -14.88 3.39
C TYR A 49 -8.72 -14.48 4.33
N VAL A 50 -9.64 -13.68 3.81
CA VAL A 50 -10.87 -13.26 4.49
C VAL A 50 -12.07 -13.50 3.59
N PHE A 51 -13.25 -13.73 4.18
CA PHE A 51 -14.46 -13.93 3.42
C PHE A 51 -14.73 -12.72 2.49
N ASP A 52 -15.00 -12.99 1.21
CA ASP A 52 -15.31 -11.95 0.25
C ASP A 52 -16.82 -11.70 0.15
N GLU A 53 -17.35 -10.90 1.07
CA GLU A 53 -18.77 -10.52 1.09
C GLU A 53 -19.28 -9.93 -0.23
N SER A 54 -18.39 -9.37 -1.04
CA SER A 54 -18.72 -8.72 -2.30
C SER A 54 -18.84 -9.69 -3.49
N ASP A 55 -18.39 -10.95 -3.33
CA ASP A 55 -18.48 -11.93 -4.40
C ASP A 55 -19.91 -12.43 -4.55
N LYS A 56 -20.53 -12.07 -5.67
CA LYS A 56 -21.94 -12.43 -5.99
C LYS A 56 -22.14 -13.93 -6.23
N ARG A 57 -21.09 -14.72 -6.32
CA ARG A 57 -21.14 -16.18 -6.47
C ARG A 57 -21.29 -16.90 -5.13
N ASN A 58 -21.12 -16.17 -4.00
CA ASN A 58 -21.40 -16.71 -2.70
C ASN A 58 -22.84 -17.20 -2.60
N THR A 59 -22.99 -18.44 -2.15
CA THR A 59 -24.28 -19.04 -1.88
C THR A 59 -24.44 -19.25 -0.37
N LEU A 60 -24.92 -18.22 0.34
CA LEU A 60 -25.13 -18.29 1.79
C LEU A 60 -26.41 -19.06 2.14
N GLU A 61 -27.42 -19.01 1.26
CA GLU A 61 -28.66 -19.76 1.38
C GLU A 61 -29.15 -20.24 0.01
N LYS A 62 -29.88 -21.34 0.00
CA LYS A 62 -30.51 -21.88 -1.20
C LYS A 62 -31.80 -22.61 -0.81
N ASP A 63 -32.89 -22.33 -1.54
CA ASP A 63 -34.13 -23.10 -1.43
C ASP A 63 -33.90 -24.51 -2.00
N VAL A 64 -34.42 -25.50 -1.28
CA VAL A 64 -34.34 -26.91 -1.63
C VAL A 64 -35.77 -27.41 -1.78
N GLU A 65 -36.11 -27.93 -2.94
CA GLU A 65 -37.43 -28.54 -3.17
C GLU A 65 -37.61 -29.76 -2.24
N ASN A 66 -38.79 -29.86 -1.68
CA ASN A 66 -39.13 -30.99 -0.81
C ASN A 66 -39.09 -32.30 -1.64
N GLY A 67 -38.23 -33.23 -1.24
CA GLY A 67 -37.95 -34.47 -1.97
C GLY A 67 -36.69 -34.48 -2.83
N ALA A 68 -36.06 -33.29 -3.11
CA ALA A 68 -34.82 -33.19 -3.87
C ALA A 68 -33.55 -33.47 -3.06
N LEU A 69 -33.65 -33.92 -1.80
CA LEU A 69 -32.50 -34.28 -0.92
C LEU A 69 -31.79 -35.58 -1.31
N SER A 70 -32.20 -36.23 -2.44
CA SER A 70 -31.50 -37.39 -3.00
C SER A 70 -30.11 -37.05 -3.57
N GLU A 71 -29.89 -35.78 -4.00
CA GLU A 71 -28.63 -35.29 -4.50
C GLU A 71 -28.00 -34.32 -3.50
N PRO A 72 -26.66 -34.27 -3.42
CA PRO A 72 -25.98 -33.29 -2.53
C PRO A 72 -26.27 -31.84 -2.96
N VAL A 73 -26.75 -31.02 -2.05
CA VAL A 73 -26.84 -29.57 -2.24
C VAL A 73 -25.49 -28.97 -1.98
N VAL A 74 -24.93 -28.30 -3.00
CA VAL A 74 -23.62 -27.63 -2.90
C VAL A 74 -23.83 -26.14 -2.79
N LEU A 75 -23.27 -25.55 -1.74
CA LEU A 75 -23.16 -24.10 -1.50
C LEU A 75 -21.69 -23.70 -1.63
N LYS A 76 -21.41 -22.54 -2.22
CA LYS A 76 -20.04 -22.09 -2.47
C LYS A 76 -19.76 -20.77 -1.76
N LEU A 77 -18.62 -20.69 -1.12
CA LEU A 77 -18.13 -19.48 -0.44
C LEU A 77 -16.74 -19.14 -0.95
N TYR A 78 -16.53 -17.87 -1.23
CA TYR A 78 -15.27 -17.35 -1.80
C TYR A 78 -14.55 -16.44 -0.81
N TYR A 79 -13.24 -16.61 -0.73
CA TYR A 79 -12.35 -15.86 0.15
C TYR A 79 -11.31 -15.13 -0.68
N LYS A 80 -11.11 -13.86 -0.38
CA LYS A 80 -10.10 -13.01 -1.04
C LYS A 80 -8.86 -12.87 -0.18
N PRO A 81 -7.68 -12.64 -0.78
CA PRO A 81 -6.47 -12.41 -0.02
C PRO A 81 -6.54 -11.11 0.79
N THR A 82 -5.89 -11.11 1.95
CA THR A 82 -5.52 -9.85 2.63
C THR A 82 -4.58 -9.05 1.76
N VAL A 83 -4.56 -7.73 1.91
CA VAL A 83 -3.73 -6.84 1.08
C VAL A 83 -2.97 -5.86 1.95
N LEU A 84 -1.65 -5.85 1.83
CA LEU A 84 -0.79 -4.75 2.27
C LEU A 84 -0.32 -3.98 1.04
N GLN A 85 -0.69 -2.72 0.93
CA GLN A 85 -0.13 -1.83 -0.08
C GLN A 85 0.93 -0.93 0.56
N VAL A 86 2.13 -0.90 -0.04
CA VAL A 86 3.20 0.02 0.36
C VAL A 86 3.52 0.92 -0.82
N SER A 87 3.52 2.22 -0.60
CA SER A 87 3.85 3.23 -1.60
C SER A 87 5.00 4.12 -1.14
N LYS A 88 5.78 4.63 -2.10
CA LYS A 88 6.92 5.50 -1.87
C LYS A 88 6.76 6.82 -2.59
N THR A 89 6.88 7.93 -1.86
CA THR A 89 6.94 9.29 -2.40
C THR A 89 8.24 9.95 -1.97
N VAL A 90 8.86 10.70 -2.90
CA VAL A 90 10.02 11.55 -2.62
C VAL A 90 9.63 12.98 -2.96
N ALA A 91 9.79 13.89 -2.00
CA ALA A 91 9.42 15.29 -2.11
C ALA A 91 10.61 16.23 -1.87
N GLY A 92 10.48 17.49 -2.23
CA GLY A 92 11.50 18.53 -2.03
C GLY A 92 12.46 18.64 -3.21
N TYR A 93 13.61 19.29 -2.97
CA TYR A 93 14.64 19.51 -3.99
C TYR A 93 15.51 18.27 -4.17
N ASN A 94 16.01 18.00 -5.38
CA ASN A 94 16.86 16.86 -5.73
C ASN A 94 16.25 15.50 -5.36
N GLN A 95 15.15 15.14 -6.00
CA GLN A 95 14.34 13.97 -5.68
C GLN A 95 14.92 12.61 -6.07
N GLU A 96 16.06 12.54 -6.75
CA GLU A 96 16.75 11.29 -7.17
C GLU A 96 15.76 10.23 -7.72
N PRO A 97 15.12 10.44 -8.88
CA PRO A 97 13.98 9.62 -9.33
C PRO A 97 14.32 8.15 -9.57
N ASN A 98 15.59 7.82 -9.81
CA ASN A 98 16.06 6.46 -10.02
C ASN A 98 16.59 5.77 -8.77
N LYS A 99 16.63 6.47 -7.63
CA LYS A 99 17.10 5.90 -6.37
C LYS A 99 16.13 4.83 -5.90
N GLU A 100 16.68 3.66 -5.57
CA GLU A 100 15.94 2.58 -4.93
C GLU A 100 16.01 2.73 -3.41
N PHE A 101 14.87 2.55 -2.78
CA PHE A 101 14.71 2.52 -1.33
C PHE A 101 14.37 1.10 -0.93
N THR A 102 15.14 0.53 -0.02
CA THR A 102 14.95 -0.84 0.45
C THR A 102 13.98 -0.85 1.62
N PHE A 103 13.06 -1.80 1.60
CA PHE A 103 12.08 -2.04 2.66
C PHE A 103 12.21 -3.46 3.16
N THR A 104 12.10 -3.63 4.48
CA THR A 104 12.00 -4.91 5.14
C THR A 104 10.62 -5.07 5.75
N LEU A 105 9.90 -6.11 5.37
CA LEU A 105 8.66 -6.55 6.02
C LEU A 105 9.02 -7.62 7.05
N THR A 106 8.76 -7.36 8.31
CA THR A 106 8.91 -8.31 9.41
C THR A 106 7.54 -8.75 9.90
N ALA A 107 7.32 -10.06 10.02
CA ALA A 107 6.09 -10.65 10.51
C ALA A 107 6.33 -11.28 11.91
N THR A 108 5.41 -11.04 12.84
CA THR A 108 5.45 -11.59 14.20
C THR A 108 4.15 -12.34 14.46
N PRO A 109 4.21 -13.66 14.70
CA PRO A 109 3.03 -14.44 15.00
C PRO A 109 2.40 -14.02 16.34
N PRO A 110 1.11 -14.31 16.58
CA PRO A 110 0.48 -14.13 17.87
C PRO A 110 1.21 -14.90 18.98
N ALA A 111 1.18 -14.37 20.19
CA ALA A 111 1.74 -15.08 21.35
C ALA A 111 1.03 -16.44 21.53
N GLY A 112 1.80 -17.50 21.72
CA GLY A 112 1.27 -18.86 21.86
C GLY A 112 0.86 -19.54 20.56
N ALA A 113 1.22 -18.98 19.40
CA ALA A 113 1.00 -19.65 18.12
C ALA A 113 1.73 -21.00 18.07
N ASP A 114 1.06 -22.00 17.49
CA ASP A 114 1.66 -23.31 17.24
C ASP A 114 2.96 -23.16 16.43
N PRO A 115 4.06 -23.86 16.80
CA PRO A 115 5.32 -23.85 16.06
C PRO A 115 5.15 -24.15 14.56
N GLY A 116 4.18 -24.97 14.16
CA GLY A 116 3.87 -25.30 12.77
C GLY A 116 3.29 -24.14 11.95
N ILE A 117 2.69 -23.13 12.62
CA ILE A 117 2.08 -21.94 11.98
C ILE A 117 2.77 -20.64 12.39
N SER A 118 3.85 -20.70 13.15
CA SER A 118 4.61 -19.53 13.61
C SER A 118 5.58 -18.96 12.58
N GLN A 119 5.64 -19.57 11.39
CA GLN A 119 6.49 -19.12 10.28
C GLN A 119 5.68 -19.02 8.98
N ILE A 120 5.95 -17.96 8.24
CA ILE A 120 5.46 -17.80 6.86
C ILE A 120 6.28 -18.74 5.97
N LYS A 121 5.61 -19.61 5.23
CA LYS A 121 6.24 -20.56 4.31
C LYS A 121 6.43 -19.89 2.95
N ASP A 122 7.50 -20.29 2.25
CA ASP A 122 7.70 -19.85 0.86
C ASP A 122 6.52 -20.24 -0.05
N GLY A 123 6.20 -19.35 -0.97
CA GLY A 123 5.09 -19.53 -1.89
C GLY A 123 3.70 -19.21 -1.34
N GLN A 124 3.56 -18.82 -0.06
CA GLN A 124 2.28 -18.41 0.53
C GLN A 124 1.95 -16.95 0.29
N ILE A 125 2.96 -16.10 0.25
CA ILE A 125 2.83 -14.64 0.11
C ILE A 125 3.18 -14.24 -1.30
N TYR A 126 2.41 -13.33 -1.86
CA TYR A 126 2.59 -12.83 -3.21
C TYR A 126 2.85 -11.33 -3.21
N ILE A 127 3.73 -10.88 -4.11
CA ILE A 127 3.99 -9.46 -4.34
C ILE A 127 3.68 -9.08 -5.78
N THR A 128 3.05 -7.90 -5.94
CA THR A 128 2.77 -7.29 -7.23
C THR A 128 3.34 -5.87 -7.23
N LYS A 129 4.22 -5.57 -8.17
CA LYS A 129 4.79 -4.23 -8.35
C LYS A 129 4.13 -3.55 -9.55
N GLY A 130 3.45 -2.41 -9.29
CA GLY A 130 2.68 -1.70 -10.32
C GLY A 130 1.31 -2.31 -10.60
N SER A 131 0.49 -1.62 -11.40
CA SER A 131 -0.93 -1.95 -11.61
C SER A 131 -1.20 -3.07 -12.63
N LYS A 132 -0.21 -3.47 -13.42
CA LYS A 132 -0.36 -4.45 -14.52
C LYS A 132 0.54 -5.68 -14.36
N ALA A 133 1.31 -5.77 -13.27
CA ALA A 133 2.21 -6.89 -13.07
C ALA A 133 1.44 -8.12 -12.54
N THR A 134 1.85 -9.30 -12.98
CA THR A 134 1.39 -10.56 -12.40
C THR A 134 1.94 -10.70 -10.98
N ALA A 135 1.14 -11.23 -10.07
CA ALA A 135 1.59 -11.54 -8.73
C ALA A 135 2.65 -12.67 -8.78
N ILE A 136 3.76 -12.46 -8.10
CA ILE A 136 4.83 -13.45 -7.95
C ILE A 136 5.04 -13.78 -6.47
N PRO A 137 5.50 -15.00 -6.14
CA PRO A 137 5.83 -15.34 -4.76
C PRO A 137 6.86 -14.38 -4.17
N LEU A 138 6.63 -13.94 -2.92
CA LEU A 138 7.58 -13.19 -2.13
C LEU A 138 8.25 -14.13 -1.14
N SER A 139 9.57 -14.28 -1.26
CA SER A 139 10.33 -15.14 -0.35
C SER A 139 10.45 -14.54 1.04
N PHE A 140 10.16 -15.37 2.04
CA PHE A 140 10.34 -15.05 3.45
C PHE A 140 11.45 -15.91 4.04
N ALA A 141 12.37 -15.30 4.76
CA ALA A 141 13.37 -15.97 5.57
C ALA A 141 13.26 -15.47 7.02
N ASN A 142 13.09 -16.37 7.97
CA ASN A 142 12.93 -16.03 9.39
C ASN A 142 11.82 -14.98 9.63
N ASN A 143 10.69 -15.14 8.99
CA ASN A 143 9.55 -14.20 9.01
C ASN A 143 9.91 -12.78 8.51
N GLN A 144 10.89 -12.65 7.64
CA GLN A 144 11.27 -11.40 7.02
C GLN A 144 11.34 -11.53 5.50
N ALA A 145 10.94 -10.47 4.82
CA ALA A 145 11.07 -10.32 3.37
C ALA A 145 11.54 -8.92 3.03
N THR A 146 12.26 -8.76 1.91
CA THR A 146 12.74 -7.47 1.43
C THR A 146 12.20 -7.17 0.04
N PHE A 147 11.98 -5.88 -0.23
CA PHE A 147 11.61 -5.37 -1.55
C PHE A 147 12.11 -3.93 -1.73
N THR A 148 12.18 -3.45 -2.96
CA THR A 148 12.62 -2.10 -3.27
C THR A 148 11.53 -1.30 -3.98
N LEU A 149 11.47 0.01 -3.70
CA LEU A 149 10.62 0.99 -4.39
C LEU A 149 11.45 2.19 -4.81
N LYS A 150 11.17 2.69 -6.00
CA LYS A 150 11.62 4.02 -6.45
C LYS A 150 10.56 5.07 -6.11
N LYS A 151 10.90 6.33 -6.37
CA LYS A 151 9.94 7.42 -6.27
C LYS A 151 8.67 7.10 -7.06
N ASP A 152 7.51 7.33 -6.41
CA ASP A 152 6.15 7.17 -6.95
C ASP A 152 5.79 5.72 -7.35
N GLU A 153 6.57 4.75 -6.89
CA GLU A 153 6.23 3.33 -7.02
C GLU A 153 5.43 2.82 -5.84
N SER A 154 4.71 1.73 -6.07
CA SER A 154 3.99 0.98 -5.05
C SER A 154 4.04 -0.52 -5.30
N VAL A 155 3.89 -1.29 -4.22
CA VAL A 155 3.69 -2.75 -4.26
C VAL A 155 2.42 -3.12 -3.51
N LYS A 156 1.81 -4.23 -3.93
CA LYS A 156 0.80 -4.95 -3.15
C LYS A 156 1.39 -6.27 -2.70
N ILE A 157 1.30 -6.55 -1.40
CA ILE A 157 1.70 -7.82 -0.80
C ILE A 157 0.43 -8.48 -0.31
N ASN A 158 0.16 -9.68 -0.81
CA ASN A 158 -1.10 -10.40 -0.63
C ASN A 158 -0.89 -11.64 0.23
N CYS A 159 -1.96 -12.10 0.86
CA CYS A 159 -2.02 -13.33 1.66
C CYS A 159 -1.23 -13.27 2.98
N LEU A 160 -1.02 -12.08 3.55
CA LEU A 160 -0.45 -11.97 4.89
C LEU A 160 -1.44 -12.48 5.94
N PRO A 161 -1.05 -13.44 6.81
CA PRO A 161 -1.93 -13.97 7.84
C PRO A 161 -2.59 -12.92 8.72
N THR A 162 -3.91 -13.05 8.92
CA THR A 162 -4.67 -12.17 9.83
C THR A 162 -4.29 -12.42 11.28
N GLY A 163 -4.43 -11.40 12.12
CA GLY A 163 -4.12 -11.51 13.55
C GLY A 163 -2.62 -11.43 13.89
N TRP A 164 -1.74 -11.52 12.90
CA TRP A 164 -0.31 -11.31 13.07
C TRP A 164 0.03 -9.83 13.17
N SER A 165 1.12 -9.52 13.86
CA SER A 165 1.70 -8.18 13.88
C SER A 165 2.79 -8.06 12.83
N TYR A 166 2.82 -6.93 12.14
CA TYR A 166 3.77 -6.66 11.07
C TYR A 166 4.46 -5.33 11.28
N LYS A 167 5.67 -5.23 10.75
CA LYS A 167 6.42 -3.99 10.67
C LYS A 167 7.04 -3.86 9.28
N VAL A 168 6.79 -2.75 8.61
CA VAL A 168 7.50 -2.34 7.40
C VAL A 168 8.53 -1.29 7.79
N SER A 169 9.80 -1.59 7.56
CA SER A 169 10.92 -0.69 7.87
C SER A 169 11.58 -0.25 6.56
N GLU A 170 11.73 1.06 6.35
CA GLU A 170 12.58 1.60 5.30
C GLU A 170 14.02 1.68 5.79
N GLU A 171 14.99 1.18 5.02
CA GLU A 171 16.41 1.43 5.29
C GLU A 171 16.73 2.92 5.30
N ASP A 172 17.85 3.30 5.93
CA ASP A 172 18.24 4.70 5.97
C ASP A 172 18.39 5.30 4.57
N PRO A 173 17.52 6.22 4.14
CA PRO A 173 17.61 6.84 2.82
C PRO A 173 18.82 7.79 2.69
N GLY A 174 19.54 8.03 3.79
CA GLY A 174 20.67 8.94 3.88
C GLY A 174 20.33 10.30 4.50
N LYS A 175 21.38 11.00 4.95
CA LYS A 175 21.30 12.28 5.72
C LYS A 175 20.50 13.40 5.03
N ASN A 176 20.28 13.30 3.73
CA ASN A 176 19.59 14.33 2.96
C ASN A 176 18.07 14.16 2.95
N TYR A 177 17.52 13.20 3.71
CA TYR A 177 16.11 12.92 3.76
C TYR A 177 15.58 12.90 5.20
N LYS A 178 14.39 13.47 5.37
CA LYS A 178 13.53 13.25 6.53
C LYS A 178 12.40 12.30 6.09
N THR A 179 12.29 11.15 6.76
CA THR A 179 11.27 10.16 6.47
C THR A 179 10.07 10.31 7.38
N THR A 180 8.89 10.24 6.81
CA THR A 180 7.61 10.09 7.51
C THR A 180 6.82 8.97 6.84
N TYR A 181 5.85 8.40 7.58
CA TYR A 181 4.91 7.45 7.02
C TYR A 181 3.48 7.73 7.48
N LYS A 182 2.52 7.18 6.74
CA LYS A 182 1.09 7.16 7.11
C LYS A 182 0.59 5.74 6.98
N ILE A 183 -0.26 5.31 7.92
CA ILE A 183 -1.00 4.05 7.82
C ILE A 183 -2.45 4.39 7.51
N ASN A 184 -2.97 3.82 6.45
CA ASN A 184 -4.27 4.14 5.88
C ASN A 184 -4.39 5.66 5.63
N ASN A 185 -5.48 6.29 6.04
CA ASN A 185 -5.70 7.73 5.94
C ASN A 185 -5.33 8.48 7.22
N GLY A 186 -4.48 7.86 8.08
CA GLY A 186 -4.05 8.46 9.34
C GLY A 186 -3.10 9.64 9.17
N SER A 187 -2.76 10.27 10.29
CA SER A 187 -1.78 11.36 10.34
C SER A 187 -0.38 10.88 9.99
N ALA A 188 0.46 11.78 9.48
CA ALA A 188 1.86 11.48 9.24
C ALA A 188 2.60 11.27 10.56
N THR A 189 3.39 10.21 10.63
CA THR A 189 4.26 9.87 11.76
C THR A 189 5.71 10.00 11.32
N ASP A 190 6.55 10.65 12.12
CA ASP A 190 7.98 10.73 11.86
C ASP A 190 8.64 9.35 12.12
N GLY A 191 9.51 8.94 11.24
CA GLY A 191 10.24 7.69 11.36
C GLY A 191 10.16 6.82 10.12
N ARG A 192 10.78 5.64 10.23
CA ARG A 192 10.96 4.68 9.13
C ARG A 192 10.31 3.32 9.39
N ASP A 193 9.69 3.14 10.55
CA ASP A 193 9.13 1.88 11.04
C ASP A 193 7.62 1.98 11.21
N ALA A 194 6.88 1.44 10.28
CA ALA A 194 5.42 1.38 10.32
C ALA A 194 4.96 0.03 10.86
N SER A 195 4.41 0.00 12.07
CA SER A 195 3.89 -1.21 12.71
C SER A 195 2.36 -1.26 12.63
N PHE A 196 1.81 -2.44 12.33
CA PHE A 196 0.37 -2.66 12.21
C PHE A 196 0.01 -4.10 12.51
N LYS A 197 -1.28 -4.37 12.67
CA LYS A 197 -1.85 -5.72 12.73
C LYS A 197 -2.65 -5.95 11.45
N MET A 198 -2.45 -7.11 10.80
CA MET A 198 -3.20 -7.44 9.58
C MET A 198 -4.62 -7.84 9.95
N ASP A 199 -5.56 -7.18 9.31
CA ASP A 199 -7.00 -7.44 9.41
C ASP A 199 -7.57 -7.79 8.02
N LYS A 200 -7.74 -6.82 7.13
CA LYS A 200 -8.25 -7.01 5.76
C LYS A 200 -7.33 -6.38 4.72
N GLU A 201 -7.23 -5.07 4.79
CA GLU A 201 -6.43 -4.24 3.88
C GLU A 201 -5.73 -3.14 4.68
N ILE A 202 -4.43 -2.99 4.44
CA ILE A 202 -3.60 -1.95 5.04
C ILE A 202 -2.85 -1.21 3.94
N ASN A 203 -2.88 0.11 3.99
CA ASN A 203 -2.15 0.99 3.08
C ASN A 203 -1.09 1.76 3.87
N ILE A 204 0.18 1.67 3.48
CA ILE A 204 1.27 2.41 4.08
C ILE A 204 1.92 3.31 3.02
N ALA A 205 1.98 4.60 3.29
CA ALA A 205 2.64 5.57 2.42
C ALA A 205 3.89 6.12 3.12
N PHE A 206 5.08 5.80 2.59
CA PHE A 206 6.35 6.37 3.02
C PHE A 206 6.68 7.60 2.20
N ILE A 207 7.09 8.67 2.87
CA ILE A 207 7.41 9.96 2.27
C ILE A 207 8.81 10.36 2.73
N ASN A 208 9.77 10.45 1.79
CA ASN A 208 11.08 11.02 2.04
C ASN A 208 11.11 12.46 1.53
N LYS A 209 11.18 13.41 2.45
CA LYS A 209 11.35 14.81 2.11
C LYS A 209 12.82 15.17 2.11
N SER A 210 13.34 15.62 0.95
CA SER A 210 14.70 16.14 0.87
C SER A 210 14.89 17.33 1.81
N THR A 211 15.97 17.29 2.59
CA THR A 211 16.42 18.40 3.44
C THR A 211 17.36 19.35 2.71
N MET A 212 17.70 19.02 1.47
CA MET A 212 18.52 19.91 0.63
C MET A 212 17.70 21.09 0.16
N GLU A 213 18.29 22.28 0.28
CA GLU A 213 17.70 23.47 -0.29
C GLU A 213 18.16 23.68 -1.74
N PRO A 214 17.30 24.27 -2.61
CA PRO A 214 17.75 24.68 -3.95
C PRO A 214 18.96 25.60 -3.80
N PRO A 215 19.95 25.55 -4.72
CA PRO A 215 21.03 26.51 -4.73
C PRO A 215 20.43 27.91 -4.69
N VAL A 216 20.91 28.76 -3.79
CA VAL A 216 20.56 30.18 -3.81
C VAL A 216 21.15 30.73 -5.08
N THR A 217 20.39 30.63 -6.18
CA THR A 217 20.76 31.28 -7.43
C THR A 217 20.76 32.76 -7.10
N GLY A 218 21.90 33.42 -7.27
CA GLY A 218 22.17 34.83 -6.93
C GLY A 218 21.26 35.88 -7.62
N ARG A 219 20.05 35.51 -7.98
CA ARG A 219 19.03 36.39 -8.57
C ARG A 219 18.60 37.50 -7.62
N THR A 220 18.59 37.28 -6.31
CA THR A 220 18.22 38.31 -5.33
C THR A 220 19.35 39.33 -5.09
N LEU A 221 20.61 38.90 -5.16
CA LEU A 221 21.75 39.84 -5.06
C LEU A 221 22.05 40.54 -6.38
N ALA A 222 21.86 39.85 -7.52
CA ALA A 222 22.07 40.44 -8.82
C ALA A 222 21.03 41.54 -9.16
N ASN A 223 19.76 41.34 -8.80
CA ASN A 223 18.74 42.35 -9.11
C ASN A 223 18.94 43.64 -8.31
N ASN A 224 19.30 43.57 -7.05
CA ASN A 224 19.55 44.79 -6.26
C ASN A 224 20.87 45.44 -6.66
N GLY A 225 21.94 44.69 -6.90
CA GLY A 225 23.21 45.21 -7.38
C GLY A 225 23.15 45.80 -8.79
N LEU A 226 22.43 45.10 -9.69
CA LEU A 226 22.26 45.59 -11.09
C LEU A 226 21.38 46.83 -11.15
N MET A 227 20.33 46.91 -10.33
CA MET A 227 19.49 48.10 -10.22
C MET A 227 20.27 49.29 -9.65
N VAL A 228 21.08 49.09 -8.64
CA VAL A 228 21.96 50.16 -8.08
C VAL A 228 23.01 50.61 -9.10
N LEU A 229 23.60 49.66 -9.87
CA LEU A 229 24.53 49.99 -10.94
C LEU A 229 23.86 50.77 -12.05
N MET A 230 22.65 50.38 -12.47
CA MET A 230 21.87 51.12 -13.48
C MET A 230 21.51 52.54 -13.03
N PHE A 231 21.12 52.74 -11.78
CA PHE A 231 20.85 54.06 -11.24
C PHE A 231 22.12 54.95 -11.19
N LEU A 232 23.27 54.35 -10.84
CA LEU A 232 24.57 55.07 -10.83
C LEU A 232 24.98 55.50 -12.26
N VAL A 233 24.85 54.64 -13.26
CA VAL A 233 25.16 54.93 -14.66
C VAL A 233 24.22 56.03 -15.22
N LEU A 234 22.93 55.96 -14.88
CA LEU A 234 21.97 57.01 -15.26
C LEU A 234 22.27 58.35 -14.61
N ALA A 235 22.63 58.36 -13.34
CA ALA A 235 23.02 59.62 -12.63
C ALA A 235 24.27 60.26 -13.23
N ILE A 236 25.28 59.47 -13.59
CA ILE A 236 26.52 59.96 -14.22
C ILE A 236 26.20 60.50 -15.63
N SER A 237 25.33 59.86 -16.37
CA SER A 237 24.92 60.32 -17.72
C SER A 237 24.18 61.65 -17.68
N ILE A 238 23.30 61.84 -16.67
CA ILE A 238 22.54 63.11 -16.51
C ILE A 238 23.50 64.25 -16.10
N VAL A 239 24.41 64.01 -15.17
CA VAL A 239 25.43 65.01 -14.76
C VAL A 239 26.32 65.36 -15.95
N GLY A 240 26.77 64.38 -16.75
CA GLY A 240 27.56 64.61 -17.95
C GLY A 240 26.83 65.48 -18.97
N MET A 241 25.52 65.24 -19.24
CA MET A 241 24.73 66.04 -20.14
C MET A 241 24.51 67.48 -19.65
N VAL A 242 24.37 67.74 -18.40
CA VAL A 242 24.23 69.05 -17.78
C VAL A 242 25.54 69.83 -17.93
N PHE A 243 26.69 69.23 -17.69
CA PHE A 243 28.00 69.87 -17.90
C PHE A 243 28.24 70.17 -19.35
N PHE A 244 27.94 69.32 -20.34
CA PHE A 244 28.14 69.58 -21.75
C PHE A 244 27.22 70.67 -22.27
N LYS A 245 25.97 70.83 -21.80
CA LYS A 245 25.12 71.98 -22.15
C LYS A 245 25.56 73.26 -21.52
N GLY A 246 26.20 73.23 -20.36
CA GLY A 246 26.76 74.42 -19.72
C GLY A 246 27.96 75.01 -20.48
N ILE A 247 28.78 74.17 -21.11
CA ILE A 247 29.96 74.58 -21.88
C ILE A 247 29.57 75.21 -23.29
N LYS A 248 28.49 74.75 -23.89
CA LYS A 248 28.01 75.30 -25.20
C LYS A 248 27.31 76.66 -25.12
N LYS A 249 27.02 77.21 -23.94
CA LYS A 249 26.40 78.51 -23.73
C LYS A 249 27.38 79.64 -23.41
N LYS A 250 28.72 79.38 -23.44
CA LYS A 250 29.74 80.36 -23.18
C LYS A 250 30.69 80.64 -24.32
N ASN A 251 30.30 80.33 -25.55
CA ASN A 251 30.99 80.85 -26.81
C ASN A 251 29.97 81.58 -27.66
#